data_3c6992bba5660a4ec6209bf82d00e81c
#
_entry.id   3c6992bba5660a4ec6209bf82d00e81c
#
_cell.length_a   1.000
_cell.length_b   1.000
_cell.length_c   1.000
_cell.angle_alpha   90.00
_cell.angle_beta   90.00
_cell.angle_gamma   90.00
#
_symmetry.space_group_name_H-M   'P 1'
#
loop_
_entity.id
_entity.type
_entity.pdbx_description
1 polymer ?
#
loop_
_entity_poly.entity_id
_entity_poly.type
_entity_poly.pdbx_seq_one_letter_code
_entity_poly.pdbx_strand_id
1 'polypeptide(L)'
;MTNDRIEKAVGLFKSGYNCSQSVVAAFADMYGFTEEQALRMSASFGGGIGRMRQTCGAACGMFLLAGLEKGAVDGKDREGKAANYALVQELAEEFKKRNGSMICAELLGLKKPEGSSTPEAVSYTHLRAHETGR
;
A
#
# COMPACT_ATOMS: atom_id res chain seq x y z
N MET A 1 9.04 15.51 9.57
CA MET A 1 8.54 14.28 10.06
C MET A 1 7.80 13.47 9.01
N THR A 2 6.54 13.82 8.77
CA THR A 2 5.75 13.16 7.75
C THR A 2 6.38 13.29 6.37
N ASN A 3 6.90 14.48 6.06
CA ASN A 3 7.54 14.72 4.76
C ASN A 3 8.77 13.86 4.54
N ASP A 4 9.57 13.65 5.60
CA ASP A 4 10.77 12.81 5.48
C ASP A 4 10.38 11.36 5.14
N ARG A 5 9.30 10.87 5.71
CA ARG A 5 8.84 9.51 5.44
C ARG A 5 8.23 9.41 4.05
N ILE A 6 7.54 10.43 3.58
CA ILE A 6 7.03 10.49 2.22
C ILE A 6 8.20 10.48 1.23
N GLU A 7 9.23 11.28 1.51
CA GLU A 7 10.43 11.30 0.68
C GLU A 7 11.14 9.95 0.66
N LYS A 8 11.19 9.26 1.80
CA LYS A 8 11.75 7.93 1.89
C LYS A 8 10.95 6.95 1.04
N ALA A 9 9.63 7.01 1.09
CA ALA A 9 8.78 6.15 0.27
C ALA A 9 9.02 6.40 -1.21
N VAL A 10 9.08 7.66 -1.62
CA VAL A 10 9.36 8.02 -3.01
C VAL A 10 10.72 7.50 -3.44
N GLY A 11 11.74 7.65 -2.59
CA GLY A 11 13.08 7.17 -2.88
C GLY A 11 13.14 5.65 -3.05
N LEU A 12 12.43 4.92 -2.19
CA LEU A 12 12.34 3.47 -2.30
C LEU A 12 11.66 3.06 -3.60
N PHE A 13 10.58 3.73 -3.95
CA PHE A 13 9.88 3.46 -5.20
C PHE A 13 10.79 3.66 -6.40
N LYS A 14 11.52 4.77 -6.41
CA LYS A 14 12.47 5.07 -7.49
C LYS A 14 13.63 4.09 -7.54
N SER A 15 13.95 3.45 -6.41
CA SER A 15 15.02 2.44 -6.34
C SER A 15 14.58 1.07 -6.82
N GLY A 16 13.31 0.90 -7.19
CA GLY A 16 12.83 -0.35 -7.76
C GLY A 16 11.88 -1.15 -6.89
N TYR A 17 11.58 -0.68 -5.68
CA TYR A 17 10.62 -1.37 -4.82
C TYR A 17 9.20 -1.06 -5.27
N ASN A 18 8.28 -1.99 -5.04
CA ASN A 18 6.90 -1.75 -5.45
C ASN A 18 6.21 -0.77 -4.49
N CYS A 19 5.00 -0.34 -4.85
CA CYS A 19 4.32 0.69 -4.08
C CYS A 19 3.99 0.26 -2.65
N SER A 20 3.63 -1.00 -2.43
CA SER A 20 3.38 -1.51 -1.09
C SER A 20 4.65 -1.51 -0.25
N GLN A 21 5.74 -2.02 -0.81
CA GLN A 21 7.04 -2.04 -0.13
C GLN A 21 7.50 -0.64 0.24
N SER A 22 7.33 0.29 -0.68
CA SER A 22 7.77 1.67 -0.48
C SER A 22 7.02 2.32 0.69
N VAL A 23 5.72 2.10 0.77
CA VAL A 23 4.90 2.65 1.84
C VAL A 23 5.25 2.00 3.18
N VAL A 24 5.25 0.67 3.23
CA VAL A 24 5.45 -0.05 4.50
C VAL A 24 6.85 0.18 5.05
N ALA A 25 7.87 0.09 4.20
CA ALA A 25 9.25 0.26 4.65
C ALA A 25 9.53 1.69 5.15
N ALA A 26 8.83 2.68 4.60
CA ALA A 26 9.02 4.07 5.02
C ALA A 26 8.56 4.32 6.46
N PHE A 27 7.66 3.50 6.99
CA PHE A 27 7.09 3.67 8.32
C PHE A 27 7.41 2.53 9.30
N ALA A 28 8.09 1.49 8.84
CA ALA A 28 8.28 0.25 9.60
C ALA A 28 8.98 0.46 10.94
N ASP A 29 9.95 1.37 10.99
CA ASP A 29 10.73 1.62 12.21
C ASP A 29 9.85 2.17 13.34
N MET A 30 8.74 2.85 13.03
CA MET A 30 7.80 3.33 14.04
C MET A 30 7.15 2.17 14.80
N TYR A 31 7.15 0.98 14.23
CA TYR A 31 6.48 -0.18 14.80
C TYR A 31 7.48 -1.29 15.16
N GLY A 32 8.76 -0.97 15.17
CA GLY A 32 9.79 -1.92 15.62
C GLY A 32 10.22 -2.94 14.60
N PHE A 33 9.91 -2.74 13.32
CA PHE A 33 10.34 -3.65 12.26
C PHE A 33 11.57 -3.11 11.54
N THR A 34 12.43 -4.03 11.11
CA THR A 34 13.56 -3.67 10.25
C THR A 34 13.05 -3.42 8.84
N GLU A 35 13.88 -2.73 8.05
CA GLU A 35 13.54 -2.48 6.65
C GLU A 35 13.35 -3.80 5.90
N GLU A 36 14.22 -4.78 6.13
CA GLU A 36 14.11 -6.09 5.48
C GLU A 36 12.79 -6.78 5.81
N GLN A 37 12.39 -6.75 7.08
CA GLN A 37 11.11 -7.33 7.50
C GLN A 37 9.94 -6.65 6.79
N ALA A 38 9.97 -5.33 6.74
CA ALA A 38 8.93 -4.55 6.08
C ALA A 38 8.85 -4.87 4.59
N LEU A 39 9.99 -4.96 3.93
CA LEU A 39 10.04 -5.26 2.50
C LEU A 39 9.48 -6.65 2.21
N ARG A 40 9.79 -7.63 3.06
CA ARG A 40 9.27 -8.99 2.90
C ARG A 40 7.76 -9.06 3.14
N MET A 41 7.28 -8.40 4.19
CA MET A 41 5.86 -8.42 4.54
C MET A 41 4.98 -7.84 3.44
N SER A 42 5.48 -6.85 2.72
CA SER A 42 4.70 -6.10 1.77
C SER A 42 4.98 -6.48 0.31
N ALA A 43 5.95 -7.36 0.08
CA ALA A 43 6.41 -7.68 -1.28
C ALA A 43 5.30 -8.19 -2.20
N SER A 44 4.37 -8.96 -1.66
CA SER A 44 3.34 -9.62 -2.46
C SER A 44 2.20 -8.71 -2.89
N PHE A 45 2.11 -7.51 -2.34
CA PHE A 45 0.98 -6.61 -2.57
C PHE A 45 1.18 -5.62 -3.70
N GLY A 46 2.35 -5.60 -4.31
CA GLY A 46 2.63 -4.70 -5.41
C GLY A 46 1.84 -5.03 -6.66
N GLY A 47 1.54 -4.03 -7.47
CA GLY A 47 0.82 -4.22 -8.72
C GLY A 47 -0.61 -4.68 -8.54
N GLY A 48 -1.22 -4.33 -7.42
CA GLY A 48 -2.59 -4.73 -7.12
C GLY A 48 -2.67 -6.18 -6.67
N ILE A 49 -1.82 -6.53 -5.73
CA ILE A 49 -1.67 -7.86 -5.13
C ILE A 49 -1.13 -8.84 -6.18
N GLY A 50 0.19 -9.02 -6.15
CA GLY A 50 0.86 -9.94 -7.07
C GLY A 50 0.59 -9.64 -8.53
N ARG A 51 0.41 -8.38 -8.87
CA ARG A 51 0.09 -7.89 -10.21
C ARG A 51 -1.25 -8.38 -10.76
N MET A 52 -2.14 -8.81 -9.88
CA MET A 52 -3.49 -9.19 -10.30
C MET A 52 -4.40 -7.98 -10.56
N ARG A 53 -3.91 -6.77 -10.33
CA ARG A 53 -4.63 -5.52 -10.57
C ARG A 53 -5.88 -5.37 -9.71
N GLN A 54 -5.82 -5.96 -8.52
CA GLN A 54 -6.86 -5.81 -7.50
C GLN A 54 -6.58 -4.53 -6.70
N THR A 55 -6.65 -4.59 -5.38
CA THR A 55 -6.43 -3.42 -4.54
C THR A 55 -5.02 -2.86 -4.72
N CYS A 56 -4.94 -1.55 -4.88
CA CYS A 56 -3.66 -0.85 -5.06
C CYS A 56 -2.67 -1.19 -3.94
N GLY A 57 -1.41 -1.48 -4.33
CA GLY A 57 -0.37 -1.83 -3.36
C GLY A 57 -0.11 -0.75 -2.33
N ALA A 58 -0.22 0.53 -2.71
CA ALA A 58 -0.06 1.63 -1.76
C ALA A 58 -1.18 1.61 -0.73
N ALA A 59 -2.43 1.34 -1.16
CA ALA A 59 -3.55 1.20 -0.23
C ALA A 59 -3.34 0.01 0.69
N CYS A 60 -2.89 -1.14 0.15
CA CYS A 60 -2.57 -2.31 0.98
C CYS A 60 -1.50 -1.98 2.01
N GLY A 61 -0.47 -1.23 1.62
CA GLY A 61 0.58 -0.79 2.54
C GLY A 61 0.01 0.06 3.67
N MET A 62 -0.90 0.99 3.36
CA MET A 62 -1.57 1.79 4.37
C MET A 62 -2.36 0.90 5.34
N PHE A 63 -3.04 -0.12 4.82
CA PHE A 63 -3.85 -1.01 5.65
C PHE A 63 -2.98 -1.87 6.57
N LEU A 64 -1.81 -2.30 6.09
CA LEU A 64 -0.84 -2.99 6.95
C LEU A 64 -0.40 -2.09 8.10
N LEU A 65 -0.08 -0.84 7.79
CA LEU A 65 0.31 0.13 8.81
C LEU A 65 -0.84 0.42 9.79
N ALA A 66 -2.06 0.51 9.28
CA ALA A 66 -3.24 0.69 10.13
C ALA A 66 -3.39 -0.46 11.12
N GLY A 67 -3.14 -1.69 10.68
CA GLY A 67 -3.16 -2.86 11.54
C GLY A 67 -2.11 -2.79 12.63
N LEU A 68 -0.92 -2.31 12.29
CA LEU A 68 0.14 -2.15 13.29
C LEU A 68 -0.21 -1.07 14.31
N GLU A 69 -0.96 -0.06 13.89
CA GLU A 69 -1.37 1.05 14.77
C GLU A 69 -2.56 0.68 15.66
N LYS A 70 -3.57 0.01 15.12
CA LYS A 70 -4.85 -0.22 15.78
C LYS A 70 -5.27 -1.70 15.85
N GLY A 71 -4.50 -2.60 15.27
CA GLY A 71 -4.90 -3.99 15.17
C GLY A 71 -5.06 -4.66 16.53
N ALA A 72 -6.16 -5.39 16.70
CA ALA A 72 -6.39 -6.18 17.91
C ALA A 72 -5.59 -7.48 17.82
N VAL A 73 -4.92 -7.83 18.90
CA VAL A 73 -4.16 -9.08 18.96
C VAL A 73 -4.92 -10.18 19.68
N ASP A 74 -6.00 -9.83 20.40
CA ASP A 74 -6.88 -10.79 21.03
C ASP A 74 -8.08 -11.03 20.13
N GLY A 75 -8.28 -12.29 19.73
CA GLY A 75 -9.38 -12.64 18.85
C GLY A 75 -10.77 -12.32 19.39
N LYS A 76 -10.89 -12.09 20.68
CA LYS A 76 -12.16 -11.76 21.33
C LYS A 76 -12.37 -10.26 21.53
N ASP A 77 -11.38 -9.44 21.16
CA ASP A 77 -11.46 -7.99 21.32
C ASP A 77 -12.29 -7.38 20.20
N ARG A 78 -13.60 -7.37 20.38
CA ARG A 78 -14.53 -6.86 19.38
C ARG A 78 -14.38 -5.37 19.15
N GLU A 79 -14.15 -4.61 20.22
CA GLU A 79 -13.99 -3.15 20.12
C GLU A 79 -12.71 -2.80 19.36
N GLY A 80 -11.63 -3.52 19.65
CA GLY A 80 -10.36 -3.32 18.95
C GLY A 80 -10.47 -3.63 17.47
N LYS A 81 -11.15 -4.73 17.13
CA LYS A 81 -11.38 -5.09 15.73
C LYS A 81 -12.23 -4.03 15.04
N ALA A 82 -13.28 -3.56 15.69
CA ALA A 82 -14.15 -2.55 15.12
C ALA A 82 -13.40 -1.24 14.87
N ALA A 83 -12.55 -0.84 15.81
CA ALA A 83 -11.76 0.37 15.69
C ALA A 83 -10.77 0.26 14.52
N ASN A 84 -10.12 -0.90 14.37
CA ASN A 84 -9.21 -1.12 13.27
C ASN A 84 -9.93 -1.08 11.92
N TYR A 85 -11.07 -1.77 11.82
CA TYR A 85 -11.83 -1.79 10.58
C TYR A 85 -12.35 -0.39 10.22
N ALA A 86 -12.78 0.38 11.21
CA ALA A 86 -13.23 1.75 10.99
C ALA A 86 -12.10 2.61 10.42
N LEU A 87 -10.88 2.46 10.96
CA LEU A 87 -9.72 3.19 10.46
C LEU A 87 -9.42 2.81 9.01
N VAL A 88 -9.45 1.51 8.70
CA VAL A 88 -9.21 1.04 7.34
C VAL A 88 -10.24 1.60 6.37
N GLN A 89 -11.52 1.60 6.76
CA GLN A 89 -12.58 2.14 5.92
C GLN A 89 -12.43 3.64 5.70
N GLU A 90 -12.04 4.38 6.73
CA GLU A 90 -11.79 5.81 6.64
C GLU A 90 -10.63 6.10 5.68
N LEU A 91 -9.53 5.35 5.81
CA LEU A 91 -8.39 5.49 4.91
C LEU A 91 -8.77 5.13 3.48
N ALA A 92 -9.57 4.09 3.31
CA ALA A 92 -10.03 3.67 1.99
C ALA A 92 -10.90 4.75 1.32
N GLU A 93 -11.80 5.35 2.08
CA GLU A 93 -12.64 6.42 1.54
C GLU A 93 -11.82 7.63 1.13
N GLU A 94 -10.86 8.01 1.96
CA GLU A 94 -9.98 9.13 1.63
C GLU A 94 -9.14 8.84 0.39
N PHE A 95 -8.61 7.62 0.30
CA PHE A 95 -7.83 7.21 -0.87
C PHE A 95 -8.68 7.26 -2.14
N LYS A 96 -9.91 6.76 -2.07
CA LYS A 96 -10.83 6.79 -3.22
C LYS A 96 -11.18 8.21 -3.62
N LYS A 97 -11.40 9.09 -2.65
CA LYS A 97 -11.70 10.50 -2.92
C LYS A 97 -10.58 11.18 -3.69
N ARG A 98 -9.34 10.90 -3.30
CA ARG A 98 -8.17 11.54 -3.91
C ARG A 98 -7.80 10.96 -5.26
N ASN A 99 -8.06 9.68 -5.46
CA ASN A 99 -7.54 8.95 -6.63
C ASN A 99 -8.63 8.39 -7.54
N GLY A 100 -9.87 8.41 -7.11
CA GLY A 100 -11.01 7.89 -7.88
C GLY A 100 -11.31 6.42 -7.65
N SER A 101 -10.36 5.64 -7.13
CA SER A 101 -10.55 4.20 -6.90
C SER A 101 -9.43 3.68 -6.00
N MET A 102 -9.61 2.48 -5.46
CA MET A 102 -8.55 1.70 -4.82
C MET A 102 -8.10 0.55 -5.69
N ILE A 103 -8.75 0.31 -6.80
CA ILE A 103 -8.49 -0.86 -7.63
C ILE A 103 -7.39 -0.52 -8.64
N CYS A 104 -6.33 -1.30 -8.63
CA CYS A 104 -5.16 -1.06 -9.47
C CYS A 104 -5.54 -0.92 -10.95
N ALA A 105 -6.36 -1.85 -11.46
CA ALA A 105 -6.78 -1.81 -12.86
C ALA A 105 -7.52 -0.51 -13.19
N GLU A 106 -8.38 -0.04 -12.28
CA GLU A 106 -9.13 1.20 -12.49
C GLU A 106 -8.22 2.42 -12.46
N LEU A 107 -7.26 2.43 -11.53
CA LEU A 107 -6.29 3.52 -11.44
C LEU A 107 -5.42 3.64 -12.69
N LEU A 108 -5.13 2.51 -13.32
CA LEU A 108 -4.35 2.48 -14.55
C LEU A 108 -5.20 2.64 -15.80
N GLY A 109 -6.53 2.67 -15.66
CA GLY A 109 -7.42 2.75 -16.80
C GLY A 109 -7.53 1.44 -17.59
N LEU A 110 -7.23 0.32 -16.96
CA LEU A 110 -7.29 -0.99 -17.60
C LEU A 110 -8.71 -1.55 -17.52
N LYS A 111 -9.14 -2.21 -18.57
CA LYS A 111 -10.47 -2.83 -18.60
C LYS A 111 -10.46 -4.21 -17.95
N LYS A 112 -9.30 -4.83 -17.87
CA LYS A 112 -9.12 -6.14 -17.25
C LYS A 112 -7.69 -6.24 -16.74
N PRO A 113 -7.43 -7.18 -15.81
CA PRO A 113 -6.08 -7.34 -15.29
C PRO A 113 -5.07 -7.64 -16.39
N GLU A 114 -3.91 -7.02 -16.28
CA GLU A 114 -2.81 -7.23 -17.19
C GLU A 114 -2.03 -8.47 -16.76
N GLY A 115 -1.68 -9.32 -17.73
CA GLY A 115 -0.93 -10.53 -17.44
C GLY A 115 0.58 -10.37 -17.48
N SER A 116 1.07 -9.27 -18.04
CA SER A 116 2.50 -9.06 -18.21
C SER A 116 3.19 -8.70 -16.91
N SER A 117 4.37 -9.26 -16.69
CA SER A 117 5.23 -8.88 -15.56
C SER A 117 6.54 -8.26 -16.03
N THR A 118 6.54 -7.64 -17.20
CA THR A 118 7.73 -6.96 -17.71
C THR A 118 8.11 -5.81 -16.78
N PRO A 119 9.40 -5.48 -16.69
CA PRO A 119 9.82 -4.36 -15.86
C PRO A 119 9.17 -3.03 -16.25
N GLU A 120 8.97 -2.79 -17.52
CA GLU A 120 8.33 -1.57 -18.00
C GLU A 120 6.89 -1.46 -17.50
N ALA A 121 6.13 -2.54 -17.62
CA ALA A 121 4.74 -2.55 -17.17
C ALA A 121 4.64 -2.36 -15.66
N VAL A 122 5.53 -3.00 -14.91
CA VAL A 122 5.56 -2.86 -13.44
C VAL A 122 5.90 -1.42 -13.07
N SER A 123 6.92 -0.84 -13.68
CA SER A 123 7.32 0.54 -13.41
C SER A 123 6.19 1.52 -13.71
N TYR A 124 5.52 1.35 -14.84
CA TYR A 124 4.41 2.21 -15.22
C TYR A 124 3.27 2.13 -14.19
N THR A 125 2.93 0.92 -13.80
CA THR A 125 1.90 0.68 -12.80
C THR A 125 2.20 1.40 -11.49
N HIS A 126 3.42 1.22 -11.01
CA HIS A 126 3.84 1.80 -9.73
C HIS A 126 3.87 3.32 -9.80
N LEU A 127 4.41 3.86 -10.88
CA LEU A 127 4.51 5.31 -11.07
C LEU A 127 3.13 5.95 -11.07
N ARG A 128 2.19 5.36 -11.80
CA ARG A 128 0.84 5.89 -11.88
C ARG A 128 0.13 5.84 -10.53
N ALA A 129 0.21 4.71 -9.84
CA ALA A 129 -0.38 4.57 -8.53
C ALA A 129 0.22 5.58 -7.55
N HIS A 130 1.52 5.79 -7.63
CA HIS A 130 2.20 6.75 -6.76
C HIS A 130 1.76 8.18 -7.03
N GLU A 131 1.64 8.57 -8.31
CA GLU A 131 1.18 9.91 -8.68
C GLU A 131 -0.21 10.20 -8.14
N THR A 132 -1.09 9.21 -8.15
CA THR A 132 -2.47 9.39 -7.70
C THR A 132 -2.63 9.13 -6.21
N GLY A 133 -1.67 8.53 -5.57
CA GLY A 133 -1.71 8.16 -4.15
C GLY A 133 -1.44 9.29 -3.18
N ARG A 134 -1.29 10.49 -3.66
CA ARG A 134 -0.99 11.65 -2.81
C ARG A 134 -2.25 12.36 -2.33
#